data_dd4e9f93cb9a7c0f29760cb06bb21659
#
_entry.id   dd4e9f93cb9a7c0f29760cb06bb21659
#
_cell.length_a   1.000
_cell.length_b   1.000
_cell.length_c   1.000
_cell.angle_alpha   90.00
_cell.angle_beta   90.00
_cell.angle_gamma   90.00
#
_symmetry.space_group_name_H-M   'P 1'
#
loop_
_entity.id
_entity.type
_entity.pdbx_description
1 polymer ?
#
loop_
_entity_poly.entity_id
_entity_poly.type
_entity_poly.pdbx_seq_one_letter_code
_entity_poly.pdbx_strand_id
1 'polypeptide(L)' 'MSDIFVERKPNGSYAAIQNKQAIATGDTQAEAGARAHRTKPDDPVLAERVRNTSGGSRDKWRRMY' A
#
# COMPACT_ATOMS: atom_id res chain seq x y z
N MET A 1 17.09 -2.12 0.22
CA MET A 1 15.80 -1.75 -0.39
C MET A 1 14.69 -2.56 0.19
N SER A 2 13.65 -1.91 0.60
CA SER A 2 12.51 -2.58 1.21
C SER A 2 11.26 -2.26 0.43
N ASP A 3 10.36 -3.22 0.40
CA ASP A 3 9.09 -3.02 -0.26
C ASP A 3 8.23 -2.07 0.56
N ILE A 4 7.45 -1.28 -0.14
CA ILE A 4 6.50 -0.38 0.48
C ILE A 4 5.11 -0.99 0.33
N PHE A 5 4.38 -1.09 1.43
CA PHE A 5 3.05 -1.70 1.43
C PHE A 5 2.00 -0.65 1.74
N VAL A 6 1.05 -0.50 0.83
CA VAL A 6 -0.05 0.44 1.03
C VAL A 6 -1.19 -0.30 1.70
N GLU A 7 -1.53 0.10 2.92
CA GLU A 7 -2.52 -0.57 3.73
C GLU A 7 -3.65 0.38 4.08
N ARG A 8 -4.82 -0.17 4.27
CA ARG A 8 -5.97 0.61 4.68
C ARG A 8 -5.96 0.79 6.18
N LYS A 9 -6.16 2.03 6.61
CA LYS A 9 -6.23 2.33 8.03
C LYS A 9 -7.66 2.18 8.54
N PRO A 10 -7.84 2.00 9.85
CA PRO A 10 -9.19 1.86 10.40
C PRO A 10 -10.10 3.04 10.12
N ASN A 11 -9.54 4.22 9.95
CA ASN A 11 -10.36 5.41 9.70
C ASN A 11 -10.75 5.57 8.23
N GLY A 12 -10.40 4.60 7.39
CA GLY A 12 -10.77 4.65 5.99
C GLY A 12 -9.73 5.25 5.07
N SER A 13 -8.68 5.82 5.60
CA SER A 13 -7.60 6.32 4.76
C SER A 13 -6.58 5.23 4.53
N TYR A 14 -5.54 5.55 3.78
CA TYR A 14 -4.50 4.59 3.45
C TYR A 14 -3.15 5.12 3.87
N ALA A 15 -2.25 4.20 4.17
CA ALA A 15 -0.89 4.56 4.53
C ALA A 15 0.08 3.64 3.83
N ALA A 16 1.18 4.20 3.38
CA ALA A 16 2.26 3.42 2.80
C ALA A 16 3.28 3.15 3.89
N ILE A 17 3.53 1.88 4.12
CA ILE A 17 4.38 1.42 5.22
C ILE A 17 5.65 0.81 4.66
N GLN A 18 6.77 1.22 5.20
CA GLN A 18 8.05 0.63 4.86
C GLN A 18 8.83 0.45 6.15
N ASN A 19 9.32 -0.75 6.38
CA ASN A 19 10.06 -1.07 7.62
C ASN A 19 9.24 -0.72 8.85
N LYS A 20 7.95 -1.03 8.80
CA LYS A 20 7.03 -0.80 9.91
C LYS A 20 6.79 0.68 10.22
N GLN A 21 7.12 1.53 9.27
CA GLN A 21 6.90 2.97 9.43
C GLN A 21 6.06 3.50 8.31
N ALA A 22 5.12 4.36 8.64
CA ALA A 22 4.32 5.01 7.62
C ALA A 22 5.15 6.11 6.98
N ILE A 23 5.43 5.99 5.70
CA ILE A 23 6.21 6.98 4.99
C ILE A 23 5.36 7.92 4.17
N ALA A 24 4.10 7.55 3.94
CA ALA A 24 3.19 8.39 3.19
C ALA A 24 1.77 8.00 3.55
N THR A 25 0.85 8.92 3.37
CA THR A 25 -0.56 8.64 3.60
C THR A 25 -1.38 9.24 2.49
N GLY A 26 -2.62 8.83 2.38
CA GLY A 26 -3.53 9.37 1.38
C GLY A 26 -4.96 8.97 1.69
N ASP A 27 -5.89 9.64 1.05
CA ASP A 27 -7.29 9.31 1.22
C ASP A 27 -7.70 8.10 0.41
N THR A 28 -6.95 7.80 -0.62
CA THR A 28 -7.20 6.62 -1.44
C THR A 28 -5.93 5.82 -1.56
N GLN A 29 -6.09 4.57 -1.97
CA GLN A 29 -4.96 3.70 -2.17
C GLN A 29 -4.02 4.25 -3.23
N ALA A 30 -4.58 4.76 -4.32
CA ALA A 30 -3.78 5.31 -5.39
C ALA A 30 -2.99 6.53 -4.92
N GLU A 31 -3.61 7.34 -4.10
CA GLU A 31 -2.95 8.55 -3.60
C GLU A 31 -1.80 8.20 -2.67
N ALA A 32 -2.03 7.28 -1.75
CA ALA A 32 -0.97 6.87 -0.83
C ALA A 32 0.18 6.24 -1.60
N GLY A 33 -0.14 5.41 -2.58
CA GLY A 33 0.89 4.77 -3.39
C GLY A 33 1.69 5.76 -4.20
N ALA A 34 1.02 6.74 -4.79
CA ALA A 34 1.72 7.75 -5.59
C ALA A 34 2.66 8.59 -4.73
N ARG A 35 2.21 8.93 -3.54
CA ARG A 35 3.06 9.69 -2.62
C ARG A 35 4.25 8.88 -2.16
N ALA A 36 4.04 7.61 -1.89
CA ALA A 36 5.13 6.73 -1.50
C ALA A 36 6.14 6.58 -2.62
N HIS A 37 5.65 6.43 -3.85
CA HIS A 37 6.54 6.32 -4.99
C HIS A 37 7.38 7.58 -5.17
N ARG A 38 6.77 8.71 -4.93
CA ARG A 38 7.50 9.97 -5.03
C ARG A 38 8.56 10.11 -3.94
N THR A 39 8.26 9.60 -2.77
CA THR A 39 9.20 9.65 -1.64
C THR A 39 10.35 8.67 -1.83
N LYS A 40 10.04 7.48 -2.30
CA LYS A 40 11.03 6.41 -2.50
C LYS A 40 10.91 5.85 -3.90
N PRO A 41 11.38 6.58 -4.90
CA PRO A 41 11.15 6.15 -6.29
C PRO A 41 11.85 4.87 -6.68
N ASP A 42 12.87 4.48 -5.94
CA ASP A 42 13.61 3.27 -6.25
C ASP A 42 13.03 2.02 -5.59
N ASP A 43 12.08 2.18 -4.71
CA ASP A 43 11.52 1.05 -3.98
C ASP A 43 10.17 0.67 -4.56
N PRO A 44 9.87 -0.62 -4.65
CA PRO A 44 8.58 -1.03 -5.18
C PRO A 44 7.44 -0.70 -4.23
N VAL A 45 6.33 -0.28 -4.78
CA VAL A 45 5.14 0.03 -4.01
C VAL A 45 4.08 -1.02 -4.32
N LEU A 46 3.60 -1.68 -3.29
CA LEU A 46 2.64 -2.75 -3.41
C LEU A 46 1.37 -2.36 -2.69
N ALA A 47 0.25 -2.61 -3.33
CA ALA A 47 -1.04 -2.26 -2.76
C ALA A 47 -1.76 -3.51 -2.29
N GLU A 48 -2.39 -3.39 -1.14
CA GLU A 48 -3.18 -4.47 -0.61
C GLU A 48 -4.43 -4.64 -1.46
N ARG A 49 -4.67 -5.84 -1.91
CA ARG A 49 -5.87 -6.12 -2.67
C ARG A 49 -6.99 -6.40 -1.72
N VAL A 50 -7.78 -5.40 -1.49
CA VAL A 50 -8.93 -5.56 -0.63
C VAL A 50 -10.06 -6.14 -1.46
N ARG A 51 -10.17 -7.40 -1.50
CA ARG A 51 -11.22 -8.06 -2.23
C ARG A 51 -11.98 -8.95 -1.33
N ASN A 52 -13.24 -8.89 -1.48
CA ASN A 52 -14.07 -9.76 -0.72
C ASN A 52 -14.10 -11.10 -1.41
N THR A 53 -13.11 -11.89 -1.21
CA THR A 53 -13.04 -13.17 -1.83
C THR A 53 -13.51 -14.19 -0.85
N SER A 54 -14.63 -14.71 -1.08
CA SER A 54 -15.02 -15.87 -0.31
C SER A 54 -14.27 -17.04 -0.90
N GLY A 55 -13.98 -17.99 -0.19
CA GLY A 55 -13.28 -19.13 -0.66
C GLY A 55 -11.86 -19.17 -0.21
N GLY A 56 -11.46 -18.26 0.59
CA GLY A 56 -10.18 -18.30 1.21
C GLY A 56 -9.01 -18.03 0.33
N SER A 57 -9.25 -17.43 -0.80
CA SER A 57 -8.13 -17.05 -1.61
C SER A 57 -7.34 -16.02 -0.90
N ARG A 58 -6.07 -16.21 -0.88
CA ARG A 58 -5.23 -15.27 -0.20
C ARG A 58 -5.14 -14.00 -0.97
N ASP A 59 -5.21 -12.91 -0.29
CA ASP A 59 -5.01 -11.63 -0.90
C ASP A 59 -3.58 -11.47 -1.26
N LYS A 60 -3.36 -11.05 -2.46
CA LYS A 60 -2.03 -10.82 -2.91
C LYS A 60 -1.78 -9.36 -2.99
N TRP A 61 -0.56 -8.99 -2.73
CA TRP A 61 -0.12 -7.63 -2.93
C TRP A 61 0.04 -7.40 -4.42
N ARG A 62 -0.50 -6.30 -4.89
CA ARG A 62 -0.40 -5.95 -6.30
C ARG A 62 0.57 -4.79 -6.44
N ARG A 63 1.49 -4.92 -7.35
CA ARG A 63 2.49 -3.89 -7.55
C ARG A 63 1.87 -2.66 -8.21
N MET A 64 2.05 -1.52 -7.58
CA MET A 64 1.56 -0.26 -8.11
C MET A 64 2.65 0.45 -8.90
N TYR A 65 3.85 0.40 -8.43
CA TYR A 65 4.97 1.09 -9.08
C TYR A 65 6.21 0.25 -9.06
#